data_6bea768ec5d3cb61ef19c267bf74da0b
#
_entry.id   6bea768ec5d3cb61ef19c267bf74da0b
#
_cell.length_a   1.000
_cell.length_b   1.000
_cell.length_c   1.000
_cell.angle_alpha   90.00
_cell.angle_beta   90.00
_cell.angle_gamma   90.00
#
_symmetry.space_group_name_H-M   'P 1'
#
loop_
_entity.id
_entity.type
_entity.pdbx_description
1 polymer ?
#
loop_
_entity_poly.entity_id
_entity_poly.type
_entity_poly.pdbx_seq_one_letter_code
_entity_poly.pdbx_strand_id
1 'polypeptide(L)'
;MNAEKITLSCTMKGNNGLTNSKKRMEKKGNMYEFVDRTWNPLGGECPHRCSYCSTNSLKRFPLIRRKYSGAPCIDLKAFEKMTWRNQRVFVVAQNDLFAEGVPDEIINLILDRCRVYPNDYFFQTKNPSRIDGFMLPERATVCTTIETNRHYKEIMKDSPTPYVRSLGMYCIDKPKHLTIEPIMDFDLVPFVETIKTCNVEQVNIGADSKRNNLPEPSKEKIDALIKELEGFTTVHIKSNLKRLL
;
A
#
# COMPACT_ATOMS: atom_id res chain seq x y z
N MET A 1 35.61 24.28 -9.08
CA MET A 1 34.31 23.73 -8.63
C MET A 1 34.62 22.68 -7.58
N ASN A 2 34.36 22.98 -6.32
CA ASN A 2 34.84 22.23 -5.17
C ASN A 2 33.87 21.11 -4.82
N ALA A 3 34.38 19.87 -4.81
CA ALA A 3 33.68 18.72 -4.25
C ALA A 3 34.01 18.65 -2.74
N GLU A 4 33.04 18.90 -1.88
CA GLU A 4 33.18 18.73 -0.43
C GLU A 4 33.09 17.24 -0.07
N LYS A 5 34.16 16.76 0.54
CA LYS A 5 34.28 15.42 1.11
C LYS A 5 33.49 15.37 2.42
N ILE A 6 32.44 14.54 2.46
CA ILE A 6 31.79 14.17 3.71
C ILE A 6 32.55 13.01 4.33
N THR A 7 33.19 13.26 5.46
CA THR A 7 33.93 12.26 6.25
C THR A 7 32.98 11.58 7.23
N LEU A 8 32.73 10.30 7.07
CA LEU A 8 32.00 9.45 8.01
C LEU A 8 32.99 8.88 9.04
N SER A 9 32.90 9.25 10.30
CA SER A 9 33.61 8.60 11.40
C SER A 9 32.75 7.45 11.96
N CYS A 10 33.28 6.25 11.89
CA CYS A 10 32.67 5.03 12.42
C CYS A 10 33.30 4.73 13.78
N THR A 11 32.50 4.73 14.87
CA THR A 11 32.89 4.15 16.15
C THR A 11 32.10 2.86 16.39
N MET A 12 32.80 1.74 16.31
CA MET A 12 32.27 0.42 16.70
C MET A 12 32.27 0.29 18.23
N LYS A 13 31.14 -0.07 18.82
CA LYS A 13 31.08 -0.75 20.11
C LYS A 13 30.29 -2.04 19.93
N GLY A 14 31.02 -3.15 20.08
CA GLY A 14 30.43 -4.47 20.12
C GLY A 14 29.64 -4.71 21.40
N ASN A 15 28.55 -5.49 21.29
CA ASN A 15 28.04 -6.20 22.45
C ASN A 15 27.43 -7.56 22.05
N ASN A 16 27.82 -8.57 22.81
CA ASN A 16 27.58 -9.99 22.63
C ASN A 16 26.11 -10.38 22.86
N GLY A 17 25.74 -11.35 22.10
CA GLY A 17 24.77 -12.43 22.23
C GLY A 17 23.68 -12.41 23.29
N LEU A 18 22.50 -12.71 22.76
CA LEU A 18 21.54 -13.66 23.38
C LEU A 18 20.41 -13.89 22.37
N THR A 19 20.35 -15.12 21.88
CA THR A 19 19.24 -15.63 21.05
C THR A 19 17.98 -15.70 21.89
N ASN A 20 17.14 -14.66 21.80
CA ASN A 20 15.78 -14.71 22.28
C ASN A 20 14.85 -14.95 21.11
N SER A 21 14.31 -16.15 20.98
CA SER A 21 13.15 -16.47 20.14
C SER A 21 11.95 -15.67 20.67
N LYS A 22 11.82 -14.42 20.20
CA LYS A 22 10.63 -13.61 20.51
C LYS A 22 9.42 -14.27 19.87
N LYS A 23 8.54 -14.85 20.70
CA LYS A 23 7.16 -15.18 20.33
C LYS A 23 6.62 -14.03 19.47
N ARG A 24 6.22 -14.35 18.23
CA ARG A 24 5.59 -13.39 17.30
C ARG A 24 4.32 -12.90 17.99
N MET A 25 4.33 -11.68 18.53
CA MET A 25 3.13 -11.07 19.08
C MET A 25 2.10 -10.99 17.97
N GLU A 26 0.89 -11.48 18.19
CA GLU A 26 -0.22 -11.29 17.27
C GLU A 26 -0.35 -9.81 16.91
N LYS A 27 -0.26 -9.50 15.62
CA LYS A 27 -0.38 -8.13 15.13
C LYS A 27 -1.82 -7.68 15.35
N LYS A 28 -2.05 -6.86 16.37
CA LYS A 28 -3.35 -6.20 16.59
C LYS A 28 -3.52 -5.11 15.53
N GLY A 29 -4.48 -5.27 14.62
CA GLY A 29 -4.82 -4.27 13.59
C GLY A 29 -5.15 -4.89 12.25
N ASN A 30 -5.52 -4.03 11.29
CA ASN A 30 -5.97 -4.42 9.96
C ASN A 30 -4.83 -4.45 8.92
N MET A 31 -3.58 -4.62 9.36
CA MET A 31 -2.42 -4.83 8.48
C MET A 31 -2.44 -6.23 7.88
N TYR A 32 -1.91 -6.38 6.68
CA TYR A 32 -1.71 -7.69 6.06
C TYR A 32 -0.87 -8.60 6.95
N GLU A 33 -1.35 -9.83 7.19
CA GLU A 33 -0.69 -10.77 8.09
C GLU A 33 0.69 -11.19 7.61
N PHE A 34 0.89 -11.23 6.28
CA PHE A 34 2.17 -11.59 5.66
C PHE A 34 3.24 -10.49 5.76
N VAL A 35 2.89 -9.24 6.12
CA VAL A 35 3.86 -8.13 6.24
C VAL A 35 4.60 -8.21 7.57
N ASP A 36 5.94 -8.24 7.54
CA ASP A 36 6.77 -8.23 8.74
C ASP A 36 7.08 -6.82 9.21
N ARG A 37 7.30 -5.90 8.27
CA ARG A 37 7.70 -4.51 8.52
C ARG A 37 6.94 -3.54 7.63
N THR A 38 6.72 -2.34 8.14
CA THR A 38 6.31 -1.19 7.32
C THR A 38 7.44 -0.18 7.24
N TRP A 39 7.71 0.32 6.05
CA TRP A 39 8.71 1.34 5.82
C TRP A 39 8.07 2.54 5.11
N ASN A 40 8.07 3.69 5.79
CA ASN A 40 7.39 4.91 5.33
C ASN A 40 8.40 6.07 5.16
N PRO A 41 9.30 6.02 4.16
CA PRO A 41 10.27 7.07 3.90
C PRO A 41 9.68 8.29 3.19
N LEU A 42 8.51 8.16 2.56
CA LEU A 42 7.81 9.25 1.88
C LEU A 42 7.01 10.07 2.90
N GLY A 43 7.32 11.34 3.00
CA GLY A 43 6.54 12.38 3.68
C GLY A 43 5.75 13.23 2.69
N GLY A 44 5.08 14.25 3.21
CA GLY A 44 4.18 15.09 2.42
C GLY A 44 2.76 14.54 2.34
N GLU A 45 1.82 15.34 1.84
CA GLU A 45 0.45 14.93 1.66
C GLU A 45 0.30 13.95 0.50
N CYS A 46 -0.52 12.91 0.68
CA CYS A 46 -0.84 12.01 -0.43
C CYS A 46 -1.64 12.76 -1.51
N PRO A 47 -1.17 12.78 -2.76
CA PRO A 47 -1.84 13.53 -3.84
C PRO A 47 -3.27 13.04 -4.14
N HIS A 48 -3.60 11.79 -3.84
CA HIS A 48 -4.95 11.25 -4.07
C HIS A 48 -6.03 11.86 -3.18
N ARG A 49 -5.72 12.31 -1.97
CA ARG A 49 -6.62 13.01 -1.04
C ARG A 49 -7.94 12.29 -0.74
N CYS A 50 -8.01 10.95 -0.86
CA CYS A 50 -9.21 10.18 -0.62
C CYS A 50 -9.85 10.52 0.73
N SER A 51 -11.18 10.68 0.78
CA SER A 51 -11.89 11.10 2.00
C SER A 51 -11.77 10.10 3.15
N TYR A 52 -11.69 8.80 2.84
CA TYR A 52 -11.60 7.69 3.80
C TYR A 52 -10.15 7.34 4.20
N CYS A 53 -9.16 8.11 3.79
CA CYS A 53 -7.74 7.78 4.04
C CYS A 53 -7.45 7.63 5.54
N SER A 54 -6.91 6.46 5.92
CA SER A 54 -6.56 6.17 7.31
C SER A 54 -5.55 7.15 7.90
N THR A 55 -4.64 7.69 7.07
CA THR A 55 -3.66 8.70 7.48
C THR A 55 -4.33 9.98 7.96
N ASN A 56 -5.50 10.35 7.41
CA ASN A 56 -6.24 11.54 7.87
C ASN A 56 -6.64 11.41 9.34
N SER A 57 -7.08 10.25 9.79
CA SER A 57 -7.41 10.02 11.21
C SER A 57 -6.17 10.08 12.12
N LEU A 58 -4.99 9.78 11.59
CA LEU A 58 -3.73 9.83 12.31
C LEU A 58 -3.15 11.25 12.40
N LYS A 59 -3.56 12.18 11.53
CA LYS A 59 -3.13 13.59 11.55
C LYS A 59 -3.52 14.35 12.86
N ARG A 60 -4.38 13.76 13.71
CA ARG A 60 -4.61 14.25 15.08
C ARG A 60 -3.32 14.27 15.94
N PHE A 61 -2.36 13.39 15.63
CA PHE A 61 -1.05 13.37 16.28
C PHE A 61 -0.10 14.38 15.61
N PRO A 62 0.50 15.34 16.35
CA PRO A 62 1.30 16.42 15.76
C PRO A 62 2.45 15.95 14.88
N LEU A 63 3.17 14.89 15.27
CA LEU A 63 4.28 14.34 14.50
C LEU A 63 3.82 13.75 13.15
N ILE A 64 2.69 13.05 13.16
CA ILE A 64 2.10 12.47 11.93
C ILE A 64 1.59 13.58 11.02
N ARG A 65 0.89 14.57 11.58
CA ARG A 65 0.43 15.73 10.82
C ARG A 65 1.58 16.46 10.15
N ARG A 66 2.69 16.72 10.89
CA ARG A 66 3.88 17.36 10.31
C ARG A 66 4.50 16.54 9.18
N LYS A 67 4.61 15.22 9.36
CA LYS A 67 5.19 14.33 8.36
C LYS A 67 4.36 14.26 7.08
N TYR A 68 3.03 14.19 7.18
CA TYR A 68 2.13 13.97 6.05
C TYR A 68 1.35 15.25 5.67
N SER A 69 2.06 16.38 5.66
CA SER A 69 1.56 17.69 5.18
C SER A 69 2.59 18.31 4.22
N GLY A 70 2.11 19.17 3.32
CA GLY A 70 2.94 19.84 2.32
C GLY A 70 3.32 18.95 1.13
N ALA A 71 4.30 19.38 0.36
CA ALA A 71 4.76 18.67 -0.83
C ALA A 71 5.41 17.31 -0.48
N PRO A 72 5.37 16.32 -1.40
CA PRO A 72 6.09 15.07 -1.25
C PRO A 72 7.58 15.30 -0.99
N CYS A 73 8.13 14.61 0.00
CA CYS A 73 9.53 14.74 0.40
C CYS A 73 10.05 13.44 1.03
N ILE A 74 11.38 13.30 1.14
CA ILE A 74 11.98 12.19 1.87
C ILE A 74 12.06 12.53 3.37
N ASP A 75 11.49 11.64 4.19
CA ASP A 75 11.76 11.58 5.63
C ASP A 75 13.08 10.84 5.85
N LEU A 76 14.19 11.59 5.95
CA LEU A 76 15.53 11.02 6.09
C LEU A 76 15.64 10.04 7.25
N LYS A 77 15.05 10.35 8.40
CA LYS A 77 15.08 9.48 9.58
C LYS A 77 14.38 8.14 9.33
N ALA A 78 13.27 8.15 8.57
CA ALA A 78 12.59 6.91 8.18
C ALA A 78 13.36 6.20 7.06
N PHE A 79 13.94 6.94 6.13
CA PHE A 79 14.70 6.40 5.00
C PHE A 79 15.93 5.61 5.47
N GLU A 80 16.70 6.13 6.40
CA GLU A 80 17.90 5.49 6.95
C GLU A 80 17.61 4.22 7.75
N LYS A 81 16.38 4.05 8.25
CA LYS A 81 15.98 2.83 8.98
C LYS A 81 15.93 1.56 8.14
N MET A 82 15.92 1.68 6.81
CA MET A 82 15.92 0.51 5.92
C MET A 82 17.31 -0.12 5.90
N THR A 83 17.48 -1.11 6.78
CA THR A 83 18.69 -1.94 6.90
C THR A 83 18.32 -3.43 7.05
N TRP A 84 17.03 -3.74 6.99
CA TRP A 84 16.51 -5.10 7.17
C TRP A 84 16.84 -6.00 5.99
N ARG A 85 16.92 -7.30 6.26
CA ARG A 85 17.16 -8.35 5.27
C ARG A 85 16.19 -9.51 5.51
N ASN A 86 15.80 -10.19 4.44
CA ASN A 86 14.90 -11.35 4.48
C ASN A 86 13.59 -11.09 5.24
N GLN A 87 13.01 -9.90 5.03
CA GLN A 87 11.73 -9.48 5.60
C GLN A 87 10.74 -9.19 4.47
N ARG A 88 9.45 -9.34 4.74
CA ARG A 88 8.38 -8.81 3.88
C ARG A 88 8.08 -7.38 4.30
N VAL A 89 8.47 -6.43 3.46
CA VAL A 89 8.41 -5.00 3.78
C VAL A 89 7.31 -4.32 2.97
N PHE A 90 6.32 -3.77 3.65
CA PHE A 90 5.35 -2.88 3.00
C PHE A 90 5.96 -1.48 2.87
N VAL A 91 6.19 -1.07 1.63
CA VAL A 91 6.81 0.21 1.30
C VAL A 91 5.74 1.28 1.18
N VAL A 92 5.91 2.39 1.92
CA VAL A 92 5.02 3.57 1.87
C VAL A 92 3.55 3.25 2.23
N ALA A 93 3.35 2.52 3.34
CA ALA A 93 2.01 2.10 3.79
C ALA A 93 1.07 3.27 4.21
N GLN A 94 1.58 4.49 4.40
CA GLN A 94 0.81 5.66 4.88
C GLN A 94 0.65 6.75 3.80
N ASN A 95 1.15 6.53 2.60
CA ASN A 95 1.08 7.41 1.45
C ASN A 95 0.99 6.54 0.18
N ASP A 96 1.01 7.12 -1.00
CA ASP A 96 1.09 6.39 -2.26
C ASP A 96 2.34 6.83 -3.03
N LEU A 97 3.28 5.90 -3.20
CA LEU A 97 4.57 6.16 -3.84
C LEU A 97 4.42 6.55 -5.31
N PHE A 98 3.46 5.93 -6.01
CA PHE A 98 3.24 6.13 -7.45
C PHE A 98 2.09 7.10 -7.74
N ALA A 99 1.60 7.86 -6.74
CA ALA A 99 0.61 8.89 -6.99
C ALA A 99 1.15 9.97 -7.91
N GLU A 100 0.29 10.51 -8.77
CA GLU A 100 0.63 11.68 -9.59
C GLU A 100 1.05 12.84 -8.68
N GLY A 101 2.13 13.55 -9.06
CA GLY A 101 2.69 14.63 -8.23
C GLY A 101 3.75 14.20 -7.20
N VAL A 102 4.04 12.90 -7.03
CA VAL A 102 5.27 12.47 -6.35
C VAL A 102 6.42 12.56 -7.36
N PRO A 103 7.51 13.34 -7.10
CA PRO A 103 8.64 13.46 -8.00
C PRO A 103 9.32 12.13 -8.33
N ASP A 104 9.72 11.94 -9.58
CA ASP A 104 10.35 10.68 -10.04
C ASP A 104 11.67 10.40 -9.32
N GLU A 105 12.40 11.45 -8.94
CA GLU A 105 13.64 11.35 -8.17
C GLU A 105 13.39 10.73 -6.79
N ILE A 106 12.27 11.07 -6.14
CA ILE A 106 11.88 10.49 -4.85
C ILE A 106 11.51 9.01 -5.02
N ILE A 107 10.76 8.69 -6.08
CA ILE A 107 10.38 7.30 -6.38
C ILE A 107 11.64 6.47 -6.62
N ASN A 108 12.54 6.93 -7.50
CA ASN A 108 13.78 6.24 -7.82
C ASN A 108 14.66 6.05 -6.58
N LEU A 109 14.84 7.08 -5.75
CA LEU A 109 15.62 6.99 -4.52
C LEU A 109 15.09 5.91 -3.55
N ILE A 110 13.77 5.79 -3.41
CA ILE A 110 13.14 4.77 -2.58
C ILE A 110 13.32 3.37 -3.19
N LEU A 111 13.14 3.23 -4.51
CA LEU A 111 13.33 1.95 -5.21
C LEU A 111 14.80 1.51 -5.20
N ASP A 112 15.75 2.45 -5.37
CA ASP A 112 17.18 2.17 -5.25
C ASP A 112 17.52 1.61 -3.87
N ARG A 113 16.98 2.21 -2.81
CA ARG A 113 17.15 1.70 -1.46
C ARG A 113 16.60 0.29 -1.28
N CYS A 114 15.46 -0.01 -1.90
CA CYS A 114 14.90 -1.37 -1.91
C CYS A 114 15.84 -2.37 -2.60
N ARG A 115 16.48 -2.00 -3.70
CA ARG A 115 17.41 -2.89 -4.44
C ARG A 115 18.68 -3.24 -3.68
N VAL A 116 19.11 -2.39 -2.74
CA VAL A 116 20.31 -2.64 -1.91
C VAL A 116 20.10 -3.77 -0.89
N TYR A 117 18.88 -4.00 -0.43
CA TYR A 117 18.60 -4.98 0.63
C TYR A 117 17.75 -6.14 0.14
N PRO A 118 18.14 -7.41 0.41
CA PRO A 118 17.40 -8.59 -0.03
C PRO A 118 16.15 -8.82 0.83
N ASN A 119 15.06 -8.15 0.49
CA ASN A 119 13.74 -8.31 1.12
C ASN A 119 12.69 -8.65 0.06
N ASP A 120 11.51 -9.11 0.49
CA ASP A 120 10.30 -9.12 -0.31
C ASP A 120 9.60 -7.79 -0.12
N TYR A 121 9.33 -7.07 -1.20
CA TYR A 121 8.76 -5.74 -1.14
C TYR A 121 7.30 -5.75 -1.60
N PHE A 122 6.43 -5.17 -0.81
CA PHE A 122 5.03 -5.01 -1.12
C PHE A 122 4.72 -3.53 -1.36
N PHE A 123 4.30 -3.21 -2.57
CA PHE A 123 3.92 -1.86 -2.99
C PHE A 123 2.42 -1.81 -3.23
N GLN A 124 1.74 -0.89 -2.57
CA GLN A 124 0.31 -0.66 -2.80
C GLN A 124 0.10 0.75 -3.35
N THR A 125 -0.62 0.83 -4.47
CA THR A 125 -0.89 2.10 -5.14
C THR A 125 -2.29 2.15 -5.73
N LYS A 126 -2.85 3.34 -5.85
CA LYS A 126 -4.03 3.65 -6.65
C LYS A 126 -3.70 4.13 -8.07
N ASN A 127 -2.41 4.23 -8.40
CA ASN A 127 -1.96 4.60 -9.73
C ASN A 127 -0.97 3.58 -10.31
N PRO A 128 -1.41 2.32 -10.55
CA PRO A 128 -0.53 1.28 -11.04
C PRO A 128 0.03 1.56 -12.43
N SER A 129 -0.65 2.34 -13.27
CA SER A 129 -0.16 2.71 -14.61
C SER A 129 1.19 3.44 -14.57
N ARG A 130 1.46 4.18 -13.49
CA ARG A 130 2.72 4.92 -13.35
C ARG A 130 3.93 4.03 -13.06
N ILE A 131 3.70 2.77 -12.64
CA ILE A 131 4.78 1.82 -12.32
C ILE A 131 5.63 1.49 -13.55
N ASP A 132 5.04 1.49 -14.75
CA ASP A 132 5.72 1.19 -16.01
C ASP A 132 6.97 2.06 -16.25
N GLY A 133 6.98 3.29 -15.73
CA GLY A 133 8.13 4.20 -15.79
C GLY A 133 9.27 3.87 -14.83
N PHE A 134 9.19 2.83 -14.00
CA PHE A 134 10.15 2.58 -12.92
C PHE A 134 10.59 1.11 -12.85
N MET A 135 11.87 0.92 -12.54
CA MET A 135 12.42 -0.41 -12.29
C MET A 135 12.14 -0.85 -10.85
N LEU A 136 11.17 -1.74 -10.66
CA LEU A 136 10.88 -2.34 -9.36
C LEU A 136 12.00 -3.30 -8.92
N PRO A 137 12.16 -3.51 -7.59
CA PRO A 137 13.01 -4.59 -7.08
C PRO A 137 12.56 -5.95 -7.64
N GLU A 138 13.52 -6.89 -7.78
CA GLU A 138 13.23 -8.22 -8.31
C GLU A 138 12.10 -8.93 -7.55
N ARG A 139 12.17 -8.91 -6.22
CA ARG A 139 11.20 -9.53 -5.31
C ARG A 139 10.11 -8.55 -4.88
N ALA A 140 9.46 -7.91 -5.86
CA ALA A 140 8.35 -7.00 -5.64
C ALA A 140 7.00 -7.68 -5.90
N THR A 141 6.03 -7.42 -5.03
CA THR A 141 4.61 -7.69 -5.25
C THR A 141 3.88 -6.36 -5.34
N VAL A 142 3.07 -6.17 -6.37
CA VAL A 142 2.28 -4.96 -6.56
C VAL A 142 0.83 -5.21 -6.14
N CYS A 143 0.26 -4.28 -5.39
CA CYS A 143 -1.15 -4.28 -5.00
C CYS A 143 -1.81 -2.99 -5.46
N THR A 144 -3.04 -3.08 -5.96
CA THR A 144 -3.87 -1.89 -6.14
C THR A 144 -5.09 -1.94 -5.25
N THR A 145 -5.63 -0.76 -4.92
CA THR A 145 -6.94 -0.66 -4.26
C THR A 145 -8.01 -0.40 -5.31
N ILE A 146 -9.04 -1.24 -5.36
CA ILE A 146 -10.26 -0.99 -6.16
C ILE A 146 -11.46 -1.25 -5.25
N GLU A 147 -12.07 -0.19 -4.76
CA GLU A 147 -13.11 -0.22 -3.73
C GLU A 147 -14.46 -0.69 -4.28
N THR A 148 -14.67 -0.51 -5.58
CA THR A 148 -15.90 -0.73 -6.34
C THR A 148 -15.62 -0.53 -7.84
N ASN A 149 -16.55 -0.92 -8.71
CA ASN A 149 -16.53 -0.56 -10.14
C ASN A 149 -17.09 0.83 -10.43
N ARG A 150 -17.76 1.47 -9.44
CA ARG A 150 -18.36 2.80 -9.58
C ARG A 150 -17.33 3.89 -9.26
N HIS A 151 -17.45 5.04 -9.93
CA HIS A 151 -16.60 6.19 -9.66
C HIS A 151 -17.29 7.19 -8.72
N TYR A 152 -17.02 7.07 -7.42
CA TYR A 152 -17.47 8.03 -6.39
C TYR A 152 -16.45 9.18 -6.27
N LYS A 153 -16.54 10.17 -7.19
CA LYS A 153 -15.57 11.28 -7.29
C LYS A 153 -15.35 12.01 -5.96
N GLU A 154 -16.41 12.29 -5.19
CA GLU A 154 -16.31 13.00 -3.92
C GLU A 154 -15.61 12.19 -2.81
N ILE A 155 -15.56 10.88 -2.98
CA ILE A 155 -14.88 9.96 -2.05
C ILE A 155 -13.46 9.67 -2.50
N MET A 156 -13.28 9.33 -3.78
CA MET A 156 -12.00 8.92 -4.37
C MET A 156 -11.09 10.12 -4.70
N LYS A 157 -11.67 11.32 -4.82
CA LYS A 157 -10.99 12.60 -5.10
C LYS A 157 -10.09 12.53 -6.34
N ASP A 158 -8.77 12.72 -6.16
CA ASP A 158 -7.79 12.83 -7.25
C ASP A 158 -7.13 11.50 -7.61
N SER A 159 -7.62 10.38 -7.07
CA SER A 159 -7.11 9.08 -7.48
C SER A 159 -7.69 8.66 -8.84
N PRO A 160 -6.94 7.92 -9.68
CA PRO A 160 -7.46 7.37 -10.92
C PRO A 160 -8.75 6.57 -10.70
N THR A 161 -9.62 6.51 -11.70
CA THR A 161 -10.86 5.74 -11.61
C THR A 161 -10.59 4.25 -11.43
N PRO A 162 -11.51 3.47 -10.84
CA PRO A 162 -11.36 2.02 -10.68
C PRO A 162 -10.99 1.31 -11.98
N TYR A 163 -11.61 1.70 -13.10
CA TYR A 163 -11.31 1.15 -14.42
C TYR A 163 -9.87 1.44 -14.87
N VAL A 164 -9.39 2.69 -14.72
CA VAL A 164 -8.00 3.04 -15.08
C VAL A 164 -7.00 2.26 -14.23
N ARG A 165 -7.30 2.04 -12.94
CA ARG A 165 -6.46 1.22 -12.06
C ARG A 165 -6.40 -0.24 -12.52
N SER A 166 -7.52 -0.82 -12.97
CA SER A 166 -7.54 -2.20 -13.46
C SER A 166 -6.71 -2.36 -14.73
N LEU A 167 -6.78 -1.42 -15.67
CA LEU A 167 -5.94 -1.42 -16.86
C LEU A 167 -4.46 -1.30 -16.53
N GLY A 168 -4.10 -0.42 -15.59
CA GLY A 168 -2.72 -0.30 -15.13
C GLY A 168 -2.19 -1.59 -14.50
N MET A 169 -3.02 -2.31 -13.73
CA MET A 169 -2.64 -3.61 -13.17
C MET A 169 -2.44 -4.68 -14.23
N TYR A 170 -3.22 -4.65 -15.31
CA TYR A 170 -3.06 -5.60 -16.40
C TYR A 170 -1.64 -5.60 -16.99
N CYS A 171 -1.04 -4.43 -17.15
CA CYS A 171 0.28 -4.24 -17.75
C CYS A 171 1.47 -4.62 -16.85
N ILE A 172 1.25 -4.88 -15.56
CA ILE A 172 2.33 -5.16 -14.61
C ILE A 172 2.77 -6.62 -14.70
N ASP A 173 4.07 -6.84 -14.96
CA ASP A 173 4.72 -8.15 -14.97
C ASP A 173 5.43 -8.41 -13.62
N LYS A 174 4.67 -8.53 -12.56
CA LYS A 174 5.09 -8.91 -11.20
C LYS A 174 3.95 -9.67 -10.54
N PRO A 175 4.19 -10.44 -9.45
CA PRO A 175 3.13 -10.94 -8.59
C PRO A 175 2.17 -9.82 -8.20
N LYS A 176 0.86 -10.06 -8.36
CA LYS A 176 -0.17 -9.02 -8.21
C LYS A 176 -1.20 -9.38 -7.16
N HIS A 177 -1.49 -8.42 -6.29
CA HIS A 177 -2.63 -8.47 -5.38
C HIS A 177 -3.60 -7.33 -5.66
N LEU A 178 -4.82 -7.48 -5.19
CA LEU A 178 -5.83 -6.42 -5.17
C LEU A 178 -6.39 -6.30 -3.76
N THR A 179 -6.70 -5.10 -3.34
CA THR A 179 -7.46 -4.88 -2.11
C THR A 179 -8.74 -4.12 -2.39
N ILE A 180 -9.85 -4.67 -1.92
CA ILE A 180 -11.17 -4.07 -1.91
C ILE A 180 -11.40 -3.54 -0.49
N GLU A 181 -10.72 -2.44 -0.16
CA GLU A 181 -10.80 -1.84 1.18
C GLU A 181 -10.60 -0.32 1.14
N PRO A 182 -11.62 0.45 1.58
CA PRO A 182 -12.93 -0.02 2.05
C PRO A 182 -13.80 -0.53 0.88
N ILE A 183 -14.48 -1.65 1.08
CA ILE A 183 -15.49 -2.09 0.10
C ILE A 183 -16.63 -1.07 0.06
N MET A 184 -17.00 -0.62 -1.15
CA MET A 184 -18.14 0.25 -1.38
C MET A 184 -19.15 -0.44 -2.28
N ASP A 185 -20.39 0.05 -2.32
CA ASP A 185 -21.46 -0.55 -3.12
C ASP A 185 -21.07 -0.61 -4.61
N PHE A 186 -21.41 -1.70 -5.26
CA PHE A 186 -20.95 -2.06 -6.59
C PHE A 186 -22.05 -2.76 -7.40
N ASP A 187 -21.82 -2.90 -8.70
CA ASP A 187 -22.57 -3.74 -9.61
C ASP A 187 -21.79 -5.02 -9.84
N LEU A 188 -22.35 -6.17 -9.45
CA LEU A 188 -21.62 -7.44 -9.31
C LEU A 188 -20.85 -7.82 -10.59
N VAL A 189 -21.56 -7.97 -11.70
CA VAL A 189 -20.94 -8.45 -12.96
C VAL A 189 -19.85 -7.50 -13.45
N PRO A 190 -20.06 -6.18 -13.61
CA PRO A 190 -19.01 -5.26 -14.01
C PRO A 190 -17.84 -5.21 -13.04
N PHE A 191 -18.08 -5.40 -11.72
CA PHE A 191 -17.02 -5.38 -10.74
C PHE A 191 -16.13 -6.63 -10.82
N VAL A 192 -16.73 -7.80 -10.99
CA VAL A 192 -16.00 -9.05 -11.20
C VAL A 192 -15.14 -8.96 -12.47
N GLU A 193 -15.67 -8.44 -13.58
CA GLU A 193 -14.89 -8.25 -14.81
C GLU A 193 -13.73 -7.24 -14.63
N THR A 194 -13.95 -6.16 -13.86
CA THR A 194 -12.89 -5.21 -13.51
C THR A 194 -11.76 -5.89 -12.74
N ILE A 195 -12.09 -6.81 -11.81
CA ILE A 195 -11.10 -7.54 -11.02
C ILE A 195 -10.38 -8.59 -11.87
N LYS A 196 -11.09 -9.31 -12.74
CA LYS A 196 -10.49 -10.25 -13.70
C LYS A 196 -9.47 -9.56 -14.60
N THR A 197 -9.76 -8.34 -15.06
CA THR A 197 -8.81 -7.54 -15.86
C THR A 197 -7.48 -7.34 -15.15
N CYS A 198 -7.47 -7.20 -13.82
CA CYS A 198 -6.23 -7.03 -13.06
C CYS A 198 -5.32 -8.27 -13.10
N ASN A 199 -5.84 -9.47 -13.36
CA ASN A 199 -5.12 -10.74 -13.36
C ASN A 199 -4.28 -10.92 -12.09
N VAL A 200 -4.93 -10.93 -10.92
CA VAL A 200 -4.31 -10.96 -9.59
C VAL A 200 -4.34 -12.36 -8.96
N GLU A 201 -3.31 -12.68 -8.19
CA GLU A 201 -3.18 -13.94 -7.46
C GLU A 201 -4.03 -13.94 -6.19
N GLN A 202 -4.25 -12.76 -5.59
CA GLN A 202 -4.99 -12.61 -4.34
C GLN A 202 -5.80 -11.32 -4.31
N VAL A 203 -7.03 -11.43 -3.80
CA VAL A 203 -7.92 -10.31 -3.47
C VAL A 203 -8.14 -10.26 -1.96
N ASN A 204 -7.87 -9.10 -1.34
CA ASN A 204 -8.13 -8.85 0.07
C ASN A 204 -9.39 -7.99 0.21
N ILE A 205 -10.39 -8.44 0.96
CA ILE A 205 -11.66 -7.71 1.13
C ILE A 205 -11.79 -7.20 2.56
N GLY A 206 -12.03 -5.90 2.70
CA GLY A 206 -12.19 -5.24 3.99
C GLY A 206 -13.23 -4.13 3.96
N ALA A 207 -13.86 -3.89 5.11
CA ALA A 207 -14.86 -2.84 5.29
C ALA A 207 -14.21 -1.51 5.70
N ASP A 208 -15.01 -0.43 5.74
CA ASP A 208 -14.59 0.86 6.28
C ASP A 208 -14.22 0.76 7.76
N SER A 209 -12.93 0.80 8.06
CA SER A 209 -12.38 0.70 9.42
C SER A 209 -12.57 1.97 10.25
N LYS A 210 -12.96 3.10 9.66
CA LYS A 210 -12.98 4.41 10.31
C LYS A 210 -14.37 5.05 10.40
N ARG A 211 -15.40 4.33 9.95
CA ARG A 211 -16.79 4.82 9.93
C ARG A 211 -16.92 6.15 9.17
N ASN A 212 -16.38 6.18 7.95
CA ASN A 212 -16.43 7.36 7.08
C ASN A 212 -17.81 7.54 6.39
N ASN A 213 -18.83 6.75 6.78
CA ASN A 213 -20.18 6.76 6.19
C ASN A 213 -20.15 6.52 4.66
N LEU A 214 -19.34 5.56 4.23
CA LEU A 214 -19.26 5.16 2.83
C LEU A 214 -20.51 4.36 2.41
N PRO A 215 -20.86 4.36 1.13
CA PRO A 215 -21.93 3.51 0.62
C PRO A 215 -21.49 2.04 0.65
N GLU A 216 -21.72 1.33 1.75
CA GLU A 216 -21.36 -0.05 1.91
C GLU A 216 -22.38 -0.99 1.25
N PRO A 217 -21.95 -2.12 0.64
CA PRO A 217 -22.87 -3.11 0.06
C PRO A 217 -23.59 -3.92 1.14
N SER A 218 -24.70 -4.57 0.77
CA SER A 218 -25.37 -5.54 1.64
C SER A 218 -24.54 -6.82 1.79
N LYS A 219 -24.85 -7.62 2.82
CA LYS A 219 -24.24 -8.93 3.04
C LYS A 219 -24.38 -9.84 1.80
N GLU A 220 -25.59 -9.91 1.24
CA GLU A 220 -25.88 -10.77 0.07
C GLU A 220 -25.01 -10.41 -1.13
N LYS A 221 -24.77 -9.11 -1.35
CA LYS A 221 -23.87 -8.65 -2.41
C LYS A 221 -22.42 -9.04 -2.14
N ILE A 222 -21.97 -8.96 -0.88
CA ILE A 222 -20.62 -9.37 -0.49
C ILE A 222 -20.45 -10.87 -0.67
N ASP A 223 -21.41 -11.68 -0.22
CA ASP A 223 -21.37 -13.13 -0.35
C ASP A 223 -21.34 -13.56 -1.84
N ALA A 224 -22.14 -12.91 -2.68
CA ALA A 224 -22.13 -13.13 -4.12
C ALA A 224 -20.77 -12.77 -4.74
N LEU A 225 -20.18 -11.65 -4.36
CA LEU A 225 -18.84 -11.24 -4.83
C LEU A 225 -17.76 -12.24 -4.43
N ILE A 226 -17.74 -12.66 -3.19
CA ILE A 226 -16.76 -13.64 -2.68
C ILE A 226 -16.85 -14.94 -3.50
N LYS A 227 -18.06 -15.46 -3.70
CA LYS A 227 -18.30 -16.68 -4.47
C LYS A 227 -17.77 -16.57 -5.91
N GLU A 228 -18.01 -15.45 -6.58
CA GLU A 228 -17.50 -15.23 -7.94
C GLU A 228 -15.96 -15.13 -7.98
N LEU A 229 -15.35 -14.45 -7.00
CA LEU A 229 -13.91 -14.28 -6.94
C LEU A 229 -13.17 -15.58 -6.64
N GLU A 230 -13.70 -16.44 -5.77
CA GLU A 230 -13.13 -17.75 -5.43
C GLU A 230 -13.02 -18.67 -6.65
N GLY A 231 -13.79 -18.40 -7.71
CA GLY A 231 -13.71 -19.13 -8.97
C GLY A 231 -12.43 -18.91 -9.78
N PHE A 232 -11.64 -17.86 -9.50
CA PHE A 232 -10.46 -17.53 -10.32
C PHE A 232 -9.27 -16.90 -9.54
N THR A 233 -9.42 -16.58 -8.25
CA THR A 233 -8.34 -15.99 -7.45
C THR A 233 -8.46 -16.40 -5.98
N THR A 234 -7.38 -16.24 -5.21
CA THR A 234 -7.43 -16.46 -3.76
C THR A 234 -8.11 -15.27 -3.08
N VAL A 235 -9.14 -15.52 -2.28
CA VAL A 235 -9.86 -14.49 -1.52
C VAL A 235 -9.43 -14.51 -0.07
N HIS A 236 -9.00 -13.35 0.45
CA HIS A 236 -8.66 -13.15 1.85
C HIS A 236 -9.63 -12.15 2.50
N ILE A 237 -10.37 -12.63 3.49
CA ILE A 237 -11.35 -11.83 4.25
C ILE A 237 -10.63 -11.16 5.42
N LYS A 238 -10.53 -9.83 5.39
CA LYS A 238 -9.94 -9.05 6.49
C LYS A 238 -10.87 -9.02 7.70
N SER A 239 -10.29 -8.93 8.89
CA SER A 239 -11.04 -9.00 10.15
C SER A 239 -12.13 -7.93 10.28
N ASN A 240 -11.93 -6.74 9.68
CA ASN A 240 -12.90 -5.64 9.69
C ASN A 240 -14.12 -5.88 8.78
N LEU A 241 -14.08 -6.84 7.85
CA LEU A 241 -15.23 -7.18 7.01
C LEU A 241 -16.33 -7.90 7.80
N LYS A 242 -15.97 -8.62 8.88
CA LYS A 242 -16.91 -9.43 9.69
C LYS A 242 -18.16 -8.68 10.14
N ARG A 243 -18.10 -7.36 10.28
CA ARG A 243 -19.26 -6.54 10.67
C ARG A 243 -20.32 -6.40 9.57
N LEU A 244 -19.98 -6.73 8.33
CA LEU A 244 -20.87 -6.68 7.17
C LEU A 244 -21.33 -8.10 6.73
N LEU A 245 -20.76 -9.14 7.32
CA LEU A 245 -21.13 -10.55 7.12
C LEU A 245 -22.03 -11.04 8.25
#